data_3185ba97c175d637bac45c0a2cddb82b
#
_entry.id   3185ba97c175d637bac45c0a2cddb82b
#
_cell.length_a   1.000
_cell.length_b   1.000
_cell.length_c   1.000
_cell.angle_alpha   90.00
_cell.angle_beta   90.00
_cell.angle_gamma   90.00
#
_symmetry.space_group_name_H-M   'P 1'
#
loop_
_entity.id
_entity.type
_entity.pdbx_description
1 polymer ?
#
loop_
_entity_poly.entity_id
_entity_poly.type
_entity_poly.pdbx_seq_one_letter_code
_entity_poly.pdbx_strand_id
1 'polypeptide(L)'
;MKLRMFSCVALACCASAIAVRAYAQTAAGVPHLEKQGIATQLIVDGKPFLALTGELGNNTASSLENMQPIWSRLVAGNLNCVLAAVSWAQIEPQEGRFDFALVDGLIQEARRNNLKLVFLWFGSWKNGLSSYPPLWVKQDYRRFPRIKIKGGKSIELLSTFGDASRDADARAYRALMRYIKELDGQQHTVLMMQVENEVGVLRDSRDRSEPANKAFAGPVPKELMDYLQKHRDTLAPELREVWGTNGFKASGTWEEVFGPGKPNSVDMPIQTNSPPLDQEEYKTGWRKLHWPADEIFMAWQYARYVDKVVTEGKVEYNIPMYVNAWLQQPNMAWPGTYPSGGPLPQVNDVWRAGAPAIDILAPDLYLEYFDEVCDRFTRNGNPLFIPETGTNPANVLTAFGRYGAIGYSPFAIERGVSPDSDLAAVYRLVAQMAPMIAAHQGKDSITAVRLNRGDAPKRVALGNYMLDLSYTGRGRVPIAPEPKPQPAQAAPPAVQPGRGGAGQAPMEAAAILIAAGPDEFYMGGGGFRIGFTANTPGPATVGLGIVQEGKFVDGKWVVVRQLGGDDIGQGEILTLRPNTILHVVVYRYE
;
A
#
# COMPACT_ATOMS: atom_id res chain seq x y z
N MET A 1 -41.48 18.57 60.58
CA MET A 1 -41.64 18.73 59.14
C MET A 1 -40.30 19.15 58.55
N LYS A 2 -39.47 18.19 58.13
CA LYS A 2 -38.24 18.30 57.31
C LYS A 2 -37.55 16.94 57.34
N LEU A 3 -37.86 16.10 56.41
CA LEU A 3 -37.03 14.95 56.01
C LEU A 3 -37.71 14.29 54.77
N ARG A 4 -37.19 14.54 53.61
CA ARG A 4 -37.35 13.73 52.37
C ARG A 4 -36.94 14.56 51.17
N MET A 5 -35.64 14.61 50.92
CA MET A 5 -35.11 15.02 49.59
C MET A 5 -33.61 14.74 49.54
N PHE A 6 -33.24 13.45 49.50
CA PHE A 6 -31.85 13.02 49.15
C PHE A 6 -31.86 11.51 48.84
N SER A 7 -32.49 11.11 47.74
CA SER A 7 -32.39 9.69 47.31
C SER A 7 -32.58 9.46 45.79
N CYS A 8 -32.57 10.49 44.95
CA CYS A 8 -32.77 10.31 43.49
C CYS A 8 -31.58 10.61 42.60
N VAL A 9 -30.43 11.07 43.14
CA VAL A 9 -29.27 11.46 42.31
C VAL A 9 -28.22 10.32 42.15
N ALA A 10 -28.23 9.33 43.04
CA ALA A 10 -27.23 8.25 43.03
C ALA A 10 -27.50 7.12 42.02
N LEU A 11 -28.77 6.95 41.52
CA LEU A 11 -29.09 5.86 40.57
C LEU A 11 -28.84 6.21 39.11
N ALA A 12 -28.83 7.51 38.74
CA ALA A 12 -28.61 7.93 37.35
C ALA A 12 -27.15 7.83 36.89
N CYS A 13 -26.18 7.96 37.82
CA CYS A 13 -24.76 7.86 37.48
C CYS A 13 -24.25 6.42 37.27
N CYS A 14 -24.89 5.42 37.87
CA CYS A 14 -24.49 4.02 37.69
C CYS A 14 -24.98 3.41 36.38
N ALA A 15 -26.12 3.85 35.85
CA ALA A 15 -26.65 3.37 34.59
C ALA A 15 -25.83 3.87 33.36
N SER A 16 -25.29 5.11 33.45
CA SER A 16 -24.45 5.68 32.39
C SER A 16 -23.07 5.02 32.28
N ALA A 17 -22.49 4.57 33.41
CA ALA A 17 -21.19 3.90 33.43
C ALA A 17 -21.24 2.46 32.89
N ILE A 18 -22.39 1.78 33.01
CA ILE A 18 -22.59 0.42 32.49
C ILE A 18 -22.81 0.44 30.98
N ALA A 19 -23.51 1.46 30.44
CA ALA A 19 -23.73 1.60 29.00
C ALA A 19 -22.41 1.93 28.25
N VAL A 20 -21.52 2.74 28.84
CA VAL A 20 -20.22 3.06 28.23
C VAL A 20 -19.27 1.84 28.25
N ARG A 21 -19.33 0.98 29.25
CA ARG A 21 -18.54 -0.27 29.28
C ARG A 21 -19.04 -1.32 28.28
N ALA A 22 -20.34 -1.39 28.04
CA ALA A 22 -20.91 -2.33 27.06
C ALA A 22 -20.55 -1.93 25.60
N TYR A 23 -20.45 -0.62 25.31
CA TYR A 23 -20.04 -0.14 23.97
C TYR A 23 -18.53 -0.31 23.73
N ALA A 24 -17.68 -0.20 24.76
CA ALA A 24 -16.23 -0.42 24.64
C ALA A 24 -15.87 -1.92 24.49
N GLN A 25 -16.69 -2.83 24.99
CA GLN A 25 -16.41 -4.27 24.95
C GLN A 25 -16.84 -4.94 23.63
N THR A 26 -17.73 -4.32 22.85
CA THR A 26 -18.12 -4.80 21.51
C THR A 26 -17.18 -4.34 20.39
N ALA A 27 -16.32 -3.37 20.62
CA ALA A 27 -15.35 -2.88 19.64
C ALA A 27 -13.98 -3.59 19.70
N ALA A 28 -13.71 -4.36 20.73
CA ALA A 28 -12.37 -4.92 21.01
C ALA A 28 -11.98 -6.12 20.12
N GLY A 29 -12.89 -6.63 19.28
CA GLY A 29 -12.63 -7.79 18.42
C GLY A 29 -12.55 -7.49 16.93
N VAL A 30 -13.17 -6.39 16.45
CA VAL A 30 -13.20 -6.07 15.02
C VAL A 30 -11.83 -5.63 14.52
N PRO A 31 -11.35 -6.12 13.36
CA PRO A 31 -10.11 -5.63 12.76
C PRO A 31 -10.11 -4.10 12.63
N HIS A 32 -9.05 -3.45 13.10
CA HIS A 32 -8.94 -1.99 13.11
C HIS A 32 -7.49 -1.53 13.02
N LEU A 33 -7.29 -0.24 12.78
CA LEU A 33 -5.99 0.39 12.72
C LEU A 33 -5.67 1.09 14.04
N GLU A 34 -4.44 0.89 14.54
CA GLU A 34 -3.95 1.55 15.75
C GLU A 34 -2.57 2.17 15.52
N LYS A 35 -2.39 3.41 15.99
CA LYS A 35 -1.09 4.09 15.86
C LYS A 35 -0.08 3.58 16.89
N GLN A 36 1.14 3.30 16.39
CA GLN A 36 2.30 3.01 17.22
C GLN A 36 3.49 3.86 16.74
N GLY A 37 3.85 4.91 17.50
CA GLY A 37 4.88 5.85 17.08
C GLY A 37 4.51 6.53 15.75
N ILE A 38 5.40 6.43 14.76
CA ILE A 38 5.15 6.95 13.40
C ILE A 38 4.40 5.96 12.50
N ALA A 39 4.33 4.67 12.84
CA ALA A 39 3.63 3.65 12.08
C ALA A 39 2.16 3.51 12.51
N THR A 40 1.40 2.80 11.71
CA THR A 40 0.04 2.34 12.01
C THR A 40 -0.04 0.84 11.81
N GLN A 41 -0.51 0.12 12.80
CA GLN A 41 -0.64 -1.34 12.80
C GLN A 41 -2.07 -1.75 12.50
N LEU A 42 -2.24 -2.88 11.82
CA LEU A 42 -3.50 -3.60 11.72
C LEU A 42 -3.63 -4.49 12.96
N ILE A 43 -4.68 -4.28 13.74
CA ILE A 43 -4.98 -5.08 14.93
C ILE A 43 -6.07 -6.09 14.58
N VAL A 44 -5.78 -7.36 14.83
CA VAL A 44 -6.70 -8.49 14.63
C VAL A 44 -6.76 -9.29 15.94
N ASP A 45 -7.96 -9.51 16.46
CA ASP A 45 -8.16 -10.21 17.73
C ASP A 45 -7.31 -9.63 18.88
N GLY A 46 -7.17 -8.29 18.90
CA GLY A 46 -6.41 -7.54 19.92
C GLY A 46 -4.89 -7.66 19.80
N LYS A 47 -4.36 -8.14 18.67
CA LYS A 47 -2.91 -8.28 18.43
C LYS A 47 -2.51 -7.64 17.10
N PRO A 48 -1.31 -7.05 17.01
CA PRO A 48 -0.75 -6.61 15.74
C PRO A 48 -0.63 -7.77 14.74
N PHE A 49 -1.09 -7.54 13.52
CA PHE A 49 -1.05 -8.50 12.42
C PHE A 49 -0.20 -7.95 11.28
N LEU A 50 0.94 -8.59 10.99
CA LEU A 50 1.74 -8.31 9.79
C LEU A 50 1.19 -9.16 8.64
N ALA A 51 0.66 -8.50 7.63
CA ALA A 51 0.05 -9.18 6.50
C ALA A 51 1.11 -9.57 5.46
N LEU A 52 1.53 -10.83 5.50
CA LEU A 52 2.37 -11.46 4.48
C LEU A 52 1.45 -11.95 3.37
N THR A 53 1.24 -11.08 2.37
CA THR A 53 0.14 -11.22 1.44
C THR A 53 0.60 -11.53 0.02
N GLY A 54 -0.37 -11.86 -0.80
CA GLY A 54 -0.24 -11.87 -2.26
C GLY A 54 -1.60 -11.52 -2.85
N GLU A 55 -1.60 -10.70 -3.88
CA GLU A 55 -2.79 -10.42 -4.65
C GLU A 55 -2.97 -11.47 -5.74
N LEU A 56 -4.15 -12.06 -5.81
CA LEU A 56 -4.52 -12.98 -6.88
C LEU A 56 -4.72 -12.23 -8.20
N GLY A 57 -4.51 -12.90 -9.33
CA GLY A 57 -4.88 -12.35 -10.63
C GLY A 57 -6.38 -11.98 -10.67
N ASN A 58 -6.72 -10.92 -11.40
CA ASN A 58 -8.03 -10.24 -11.37
C ASN A 58 -9.27 -11.14 -11.36
N ASN A 59 -9.22 -12.29 -12.03
CA ASN A 59 -10.34 -13.22 -12.13
C ASN A 59 -10.03 -14.59 -11.51
N THR A 60 -8.91 -14.73 -10.81
CA THR A 60 -8.49 -16.02 -10.23
C THR A 60 -9.48 -16.49 -9.18
N ALA A 61 -9.96 -15.59 -8.32
CA ALA A 61 -10.95 -15.90 -7.28
C ALA A 61 -12.40 -15.88 -7.77
N SER A 62 -12.67 -15.76 -9.08
CA SER A 62 -14.03 -15.73 -9.61
C SER A 62 -14.76 -17.08 -9.61
N SER A 63 -14.09 -18.16 -9.22
CA SER A 63 -14.61 -19.52 -9.10
C SER A 63 -13.90 -20.27 -7.98
N LEU A 64 -14.68 -20.97 -7.15
CA LEU A 64 -14.15 -21.83 -6.08
C LEU A 64 -13.38 -23.02 -6.66
N GLU A 65 -13.82 -23.57 -7.78
CA GLU A 65 -13.13 -24.65 -8.48
C GLU A 65 -11.73 -24.20 -8.93
N ASN A 66 -11.62 -23.01 -9.51
CA ASN A 66 -10.33 -22.45 -9.90
C ASN A 66 -9.40 -22.20 -8.72
N MET A 67 -9.94 -21.83 -7.58
CA MET A 67 -9.17 -21.58 -6.36
C MET A 67 -8.70 -22.85 -5.65
N GLN A 68 -9.37 -23.97 -5.83
CA GLN A 68 -9.10 -25.21 -5.09
C GLN A 68 -7.60 -25.63 -5.11
N PRO A 69 -6.90 -25.71 -6.24
CA PRO A 69 -5.49 -26.10 -6.29
C PRO A 69 -4.53 -24.99 -5.83
N ILE A 70 -5.03 -23.77 -5.59
CA ILE A 70 -4.21 -22.58 -5.31
C ILE A 70 -3.94 -22.45 -3.81
N TRP A 71 -4.91 -22.72 -2.95
CA TRP A 71 -4.81 -22.52 -1.50
C TRP A 71 -3.57 -23.15 -0.87
N SER A 72 -3.29 -24.41 -1.16
CA SER A 72 -2.13 -25.11 -0.62
C SER A 72 -0.79 -24.49 -1.05
N ARG A 73 -0.71 -23.93 -2.26
CA ARG A 73 0.50 -23.27 -2.75
C ARG A 73 0.73 -21.94 -2.06
N LEU A 74 -0.34 -21.18 -1.75
CA LEU A 74 -0.26 -19.93 -1.00
C LEU A 74 0.28 -20.18 0.42
N VAL A 75 -0.24 -21.21 1.09
CA VAL A 75 0.26 -21.64 2.42
C VAL A 75 1.73 -22.07 2.34
N ALA A 76 2.09 -22.88 1.34
CA ALA A 76 3.47 -23.34 1.14
C ALA A 76 4.42 -22.17 0.82
N GLY A 77 3.93 -21.08 0.27
CA GLY A 77 4.64 -19.81 0.06
C GLY A 77 4.81 -18.94 1.31
N ASN A 78 4.37 -19.43 2.49
CA ASN A 78 4.38 -18.71 3.77
C ASN A 78 3.51 -17.44 3.80
N LEU A 79 2.45 -17.38 2.99
CA LEU A 79 1.44 -16.35 3.11
C LEU A 79 0.57 -16.60 4.34
N ASN A 80 0.12 -15.55 4.99
CA ASN A 80 -0.89 -15.60 6.07
C ASN A 80 -2.18 -14.86 5.71
N CYS A 81 -2.19 -14.15 4.58
CA CYS A 81 -3.33 -13.40 4.09
C CYS A 81 -3.31 -13.35 2.56
N VAL A 82 -4.47 -13.23 1.92
CA VAL A 82 -4.64 -13.22 0.46
C VAL A 82 -5.57 -12.09 0.04
N LEU A 83 -5.20 -11.36 -1.00
CA LEU A 83 -6.06 -10.37 -1.63
C LEU A 83 -6.84 -11.05 -2.77
N ALA A 84 -8.18 -11.02 -2.70
CA ALA A 84 -9.06 -11.70 -3.63
C ALA A 84 -10.15 -10.77 -4.17
N ALA A 85 -10.28 -10.68 -5.50
CA ALA A 85 -11.27 -9.83 -6.14
C ALA A 85 -12.69 -10.40 -6.00
N VAL A 86 -13.65 -9.50 -5.76
CA VAL A 86 -15.11 -9.74 -5.79
C VAL A 86 -15.72 -8.67 -6.67
N SER A 87 -16.43 -9.07 -7.71
CA SER A 87 -16.98 -8.10 -8.67
C SER A 87 -18.46 -7.80 -8.40
N TRP A 88 -18.86 -6.56 -8.69
CA TRP A 88 -20.25 -6.15 -8.60
C TRP A 88 -21.17 -7.05 -9.45
N ALA A 89 -20.72 -7.43 -10.67
CA ALA A 89 -21.49 -8.31 -11.54
C ALA A 89 -21.79 -9.70 -10.94
N GLN A 90 -20.89 -10.22 -10.09
CA GLN A 90 -21.07 -11.50 -9.41
C GLN A 90 -21.99 -11.36 -8.18
N ILE A 91 -21.84 -10.24 -7.47
CA ILE A 91 -22.62 -10.00 -6.24
C ILE A 91 -24.07 -9.58 -6.55
N GLU A 92 -24.32 -8.80 -7.60
CA GLU A 92 -25.65 -8.33 -8.01
C GLU A 92 -25.89 -8.60 -9.50
N PRO A 93 -26.01 -9.87 -9.93
CA PRO A 93 -26.17 -10.24 -11.34
C PRO A 93 -27.46 -9.69 -11.96
N GLN A 94 -28.48 -9.46 -11.15
CA GLN A 94 -29.73 -8.77 -11.49
C GLN A 94 -29.99 -7.68 -10.46
N GLU A 95 -30.52 -6.54 -10.90
CA GLU A 95 -30.77 -5.41 -10.00
C GLU A 95 -31.60 -5.81 -8.78
N GLY A 96 -31.07 -5.57 -7.57
CA GLY A 96 -31.70 -5.91 -6.30
C GLY A 96 -31.65 -7.39 -5.93
N ARG A 97 -30.99 -8.25 -6.72
CA ARG A 97 -30.82 -9.69 -6.41
C ARG A 97 -29.35 -9.98 -6.17
N PHE A 98 -29.02 -10.29 -4.93
CA PHE A 98 -27.66 -10.53 -4.48
C PHE A 98 -27.36 -12.03 -4.40
N ASP A 99 -26.13 -12.40 -4.81
CA ASP A 99 -25.57 -13.73 -4.70
C ASP A 99 -24.22 -13.66 -3.97
N PHE A 100 -24.14 -14.28 -2.80
CA PHE A 100 -22.94 -14.30 -1.97
C PHE A 100 -22.26 -15.67 -1.89
N ALA A 101 -22.71 -16.66 -2.68
CA ALA A 101 -22.20 -18.02 -2.62
C ALA A 101 -20.68 -18.11 -2.83
N LEU A 102 -20.15 -17.29 -3.76
CA LEU A 102 -18.72 -17.20 -3.99
C LEU A 102 -17.97 -16.63 -2.77
N VAL A 103 -18.47 -15.56 -2.17
CA VAL A 103 -17.87 -14.91 -0.98
C VAL A 103 -17.87 -15.88 0.20
N ASP A 104 -18.98 -16.58 0.43
CA ASP A 104 -19.10 -17.60 1.47
C ASP A 104 -18.02 -18.69 1.29
N GLY A 105 -17.95 -19.25 0.09
CA GLY A 105 -16.96 -20.29 -0.22
C GLY A 105 -15.52 -19.83 -0.06
N LEU A 106 -15.16 -18.62 -0.52
CA LEU A 106 -13.82 -18.05 -0.35
C LEU A 106 -13.44 -17.87 1.13
N ILE A 107 -14.37 -17.38 1.96
CA ILE A 107 -14.15 -17.20 3.39
C ILE A 107 -13.96 -18.56 4.08
N GLN A 108 -14.78 -19.54 3.76
CA GLN A 108 -14.68 -20.90 4.35
C GLN A 108 -13.38 -21.60 3.95
N GLU A 109 -12.98 -21.51 2.67
CA GLU A 109 -11.72 -22.11 2.20
C GLU A 109 -10.49 -21.41 2.80
N ALA A 110 -10.49 -20.09 2.92
CA ALA A 110 -9.42 -19.37 3.61
C ALA A 110 -9.27 -19.85 5.06
N ARG A 111 -10.38 -20.03 5.79
CA ARG A 111 -10.37 -20.58 7.16
C ARG A 111 -9.79 -21.99 7.21
N ARG A 112 -10.18 -22.89 6.31
CA ARG A 112 -9.64 -24.25 6.24
C ARG A 112 -8.14 -24.27 6.03
N ASN A 113 -7.61 -23.29 5.33
CA ASN A 113 -6.21 -23.14 5.03
C ASN A 113 -5.45 -22.23 6.02
N ASN A 114 -6.11 -21.78 7.10
CA ASN A 114 -5.55 -20.84 8.09
C ASN A 114 -5.02 -19.53 7.47
N LEU A 115 -5.71 -19.04 6.44
CA LEU A 115 -5.43 -17.79 5.76
C LEU A 115 -6.48 -16.74 6.12
N LYS A 116 -6.05 -15.48 6.20
CA LYS A 116 -6.92 -14.31 6.23
C LYS A 116 -7.16 -13.79 4.81
N LEU A 117 -8.15 -12.90 4.66
CA LEU A 117 -8.55 -12.31 3.39
C LEU A 117 -8.58 -10.79 3.46
N VAL A 118 -8.24 -10.18 2.35
CA VAL A 118 -8.63 -8.82 2.00
C VAL A 118 -9.43 -8.92 0.71
N PHE A 119 -10.68 -8.49 0.70
CA PHE A 119 -11.45 -8.47 -0.54
C PHE A 119 -11.22 -7.18 -1.31
N LEU A 120 -11.11 -7.31 -2.63
CA LEU A 120 -11.01 -6.21 -3.56
C LEU A 120 -12.38 -6.04 -4.22
N TRP A 121 -13.10 -4.96 -3.87
CA TRP A 121 -14.37 -4.63 -4.50
C TRP A 121 -14.14 -4.03 -5.88
N PHE A 122 -14.32 -4.83 -6.93
CA PHE A 122 -14.36 -4.36 -8.31
C PHE A 122 -15.79 -3.92 -8.63
N GLY A 123 -16.11 -2.70 -8.21
CA GLY A 123 -17.41 -2.06 -8.36
C GLY A 123 -17.54 -1.35 -9.69
N SER A 124 -17.58 -0.03 -9.64
CA SER A 124 -17.72 0.81 -10.84
C SER A 124 -16.46 0.83 -11.71
N TRP A 125 -15.26 0.65 -11.13
CA TRP A 125 -14.00 0.82 -11.85
C TRP A 125 -12.94 -0.23 -11.53
N LYS A 126 -12.20 -0.59 -12.58
CA LYS A 126 -10.93 -1.35 -12.51
C LYS A 126 -10.00 -0.86 -13.62
N ASN A 127 -8.80 -0.38 -13.25
CA ASN A 127 -7.77 0.09 -14.19
C ASN A 127 -8.28 1.16 -15.17
N GLY A 128 -9.02 2.15 -14.66
CA GLY A 128 -9.63 3.19 -15.49
C GLY A 128 -10.65 2.67 -16.52
N LEU A 129 -11.32 1.55 -16.25
CA LEU A 129 -12.38 0.95 -17.05
C LEU A 129 -13.54 0.46 -16.17
N SER A 130 -14.75 0.38 -16.75
CA SER A 130 -15.94 -0.18 -16.08
C SER A 130 -16.27 -1.59 -16.57
N SER A 131 -15.31 -2.51 -16.38
CA SER A 131 -15.42 -3.89 -16.85
C SER A 131 -16.28 -4.78 -15.95
N TYR A 132 -16.36 -4.48 -14.66
CA TYR A 132 -16.95 -5.31 -13.62
C TYR A 132 -18.35 -4.94 -13.13
N PRO A 133 -18.95 -3.76 -13.50
CA PRO A 133 -20.38 -3.55 -13.27
C PRO A 133 -21.24 -4.61 -13.97
N PRO A 134 -22.41 -4.96 -13.42
CA PRO A 134 -23.30 -5.96 -13.99
C PRO A 134 -23.91 -5.50 -15.32
N LEU A 135 -24.42 -6.47 -16.11
CA LEU A 135 -24.94 -6.23 -17.45
C LEU A 135 -26.10 -5.20 -17.45
N TRP A 136 -26.97 -5.23 -16.45
CA TRP A 136 -28.08 -4.29 -16.35
C TRP A 136 -27.61 -2.82 -16.17
N VAL A 137 -26.44 -2.58 -15.51
CA VAL A 137 -25.79 -1.26 -15.46
C VAL A 137 -25.21 -0.87 -16.82
N LYS A 138 -24.55 -1.82 -17.50
CA LYS A 138 -23.89 -1.58 -18.79
C LYS A 138 -24.90 -1.26 -19.89
N GLN A 139 -26.06 -1.87 -19.88
CA GLN A 139 -27.10 -1.71 -20.90
C GLN A 139 -27.90 -0.41 -20.76
N ASP A 140 -28.10 0.08 -19.53
CA ASP A 140 -28.86 1.31 -19.29
C ASP A 140 -27.92 2.54 -19.25
N TYR A 141 -27.33 2.87 -20.38
CA TYR A 141 -26.38 4.00 -20.49
C TYR A 141 -27.01 5.38 -20.22
N ARG A 142 -28.32 5.49 -20.21
CA ARG A 142 -29.03 6.74 -19.87
C ARG A 142 -29.08 6.96 -18.37
N ARG A 143 -29.32 5.92 -17.61
CA ARG A 143 -29.32 5.94 -16.16
C ARG A 143 -27.90 5.90 -15.60
N PHE A 144 -26.98 5.20 -16.27
CA PHE A 144 -25.59 4.99 -15.89
C PHE A 144 -24.64 5.60 -16.91
N PRO A 145 -24.44 6.92 -16.87
CA PRO A 145 -23.70 7.63 -17.91
C PRO A 145 -22.24 7.25 -17.94
N ARG A 146 -21.67 7.28 -19.16
CA ARG A 146 -20.24 7.07 -19.40
C ARG A 146 -19.50 8.39 -19.47
N ILE A 147 -18.23 8.37 -19.11
CA ILE A 147 -17.29 9.46 -19.37
C ILE A 147 -17.22 9.75 -20.86
N LYS A 148 -17.15 11.03 -21.19
CA LYS A 148 -16.83 11.50 -22.55
C LYS A 148 -15.43 12.07 -22.57
N ILE A 149 -14.66 11.71 -23.58
CA ILE A 149 -13.35 12.27 -23.87
C ILE A 149 -13.45 13.37 -24.92
N LYS A 150 -12.34 14.05 -25.25
CA LYS A 150 -12.26 15.06 -26.30
C LYS A 150 -13.00 14.61 -27.56
N GLY A 151 -13.78 15.51 -28.15
CA GLY A 151 -14.62 15.19 -29.31
C GLY A 151 -15.98 14.56 -28.97
N GLY A 152 -16.33 14.43 -27.70
CA GLY A 152 -17.63 13.94 -27.23
C GLY A 152 -17.82 12.41 -27.32
N LYS A 153 -16.77 11.66 -27.63
CA LYS A 153 -16.80 10.19 -27.69
C LYS A 153 -16.92 9.60 -26.27
N SER A 154 -17.90 8.75 -26.06
CA SER A 154 -18.00 7.95 -24.81
C SER A 154 -16.99 6.82 -24.81
N ILE A 155 -16.46 6.51 -23.63
CA ILE A 155 -15.58 5.35 -23.38
C ILE A 155 -16.22 4.45 -22.34
N GLU A 156 -15.81 3.17 -22.27
CA GLU A 156 -16.35 2.21 -21.29
C GLU A 156 -15.82 2.49 -19.88
N LEU A 157 -16.24 3.63 -19.35
CA LEU A 157 -15.89 4.12 -18.04
C LEU A 157 -17.07 4.91 -17.46
N LEU A 158 -17.65 4.45 -16.36
CA LEU A 158 -18.76 5.14 -15.69
C LEU A 158 -18.30 6.52 -15.23
N SER A 159 -19.15 7.52 -15.46
CA SER A 159 -18.89 8.89 -15.03
C SER A 159 -19.12 9.05 -13.52
N THR A 160 -18.23 9.76 -12.85
CA THR A 160 -18.41 10.18 -11.45
C THR A 160 -19.61 11.12 -11.27
N PHE A 161 -20.17 11.67 -12.36
CA PHE A 161 -21.38 12.50 -12.37
C PHE A 161 -22.68 11.70 -12.55
N GLY A 162 -22.60 10.38 -12.45
CA GLY A 162 -23.76 9.48 -12.45
C GLY A 162 -24.21 9.14 -11.04
N ASP A 163 -25.09 9.94 -10.42
CA ASP A 163 -25.60 9.63 -9.07
C ASP A 163 -26.24 8.25 -8.99
N ALA A 164 -26.95 7.82 -10.04
CA ALA A 164 -27.55 6.48 -10.09
C ALA A 164 -26.47 5.36 -10.07
N SER A 165 -25.31 5.58 -10.72
CA SER A 165 -24.19 4.63 -10.68
C SER A 165 -23.62 4.53 -9.26
N ARG A 166 -23.34 5.68 -8.66
CA ARG A 166 -22.81 5.78 -7.30
C ARG A 166 -23.73 5.10 -6.27
N ASP A 167 -25.02 5.41 -6.33
CA ASP A 167 -26.00 4.92 -5.35
C ASP A 167 -26.28 3.43 -5.53
N ALA A 168 -26.22 2.90 -6.77
CA ALA A 168 -26.34 1.48 -7.04
C ALA A 168 -25.12 0.69 -6.57
N ASP A 169 -23.91 1.18 -6.86
CA ASP A 169 -22.64 0.63 -6.38
C ASP A 169 -22.59 0.60 -4.85
N ALA A 170 -22.85 1.74 -4.21
CA ALA A 170 -22.89 1.86 -2.75
C ALA A 170 -23.92 0.90 -2.11
N ARG A 171 -25.06 0.69 -2.72
CA ARG A 171 -26.07 -0.27 -2.27
C ARG A 171 -25.58 -1.71 -2.36
N ALA A 172 -24.94 -2.07 -3.47
CA ALA A 172 -24.38 -3.40 -3.67
C ALA A 172 -23.23 -3.67 -2.68
N TYR A 173 -22.32 -2.72 -2.54
CA TYR A 173 -21.24 -2.80 -1.56
C TYR A 173 -21.74 -2.89 -0.12
N ARG A 174 -22.75 -2.10 0.25
CA ARG A 174 -23.40 -2.17 1.55
C ARG A 174 -23.99 -3.57 1.82
N ALA A 175 -24.64 -4.18 0.83
CA ALA A 175 -25.20 -5.53 0.95
C ALA A 175 -24.09 -6.57 1.17
N LEU A 176 -22.97 -6.46 0.45
CA LEU A 176 -21.79 -7.29 0.64
C LEU A 176 -21.22 -7.14 2.05
N MET A 177 -21.03 -5.91 2.54
CA MET A 177 -20.48 -5.66 3.87
C MET A 177 -21.36 -6.19 5.00
N ARG A 178 -22.68 -6.08 4.85
CA ARG A 178 -23.64 -6.71 5.78
C ARG A 178 -23.47 -8.22 5.81
N TYR A 179 -23.40 -8.86 4.63
CA TYR A 179 -23.23 -10.29 4.53
C TYR A 179 -21.91 -10.77 5.16
N ILE A 180 -20.80 -10.07 4.86
CA ILE A 180 -19.50 -10.39 5.48
C ILE A 180 -19.57 -10.27 7.00
N LYS A 181 -20.21 -9.24 7.54
CA LYS A 181 -20.38 -9.08 8.99
C LYS A 181 -21.19 -10.24 9.61
N GLU A 182 -22.28 -10.64 8.97
CA GLU A 182 -23.13 -11.75 9.45
C GLU A 182 -22.35 -13.07 9.45
N LEU A 183 -21.57 -13.34 8.40
CA LEU A 183 -20.83 -14.59 8.24
C LEU A 183 -19.53 -14.63 9.04
N ASP A 184 -18.80 -13.51 9.12
CA ASP A 184 -17.39 -13.46 9.54
C ASP A 184 -17.12 -12.52 10.73
N GLY A 185 -18.10 -11.76 11.18
CA GLY A 185 -17.91 -10.72 12.21
C GLY A 185 -17.45 -11.20 13.58
N GLN A 186 -17.40 -12.51 13.82
CA GLN A 186 -16.85 -13.12 15.03
C GLN A 186 -15.54 -13.89 14.79
N GLN A 187 -15.18 -14.15 13.52
CA GLN A 187 -14.01 -14.98 13.16
C GLN A 187 -12.90 -14.17 12.51
N HIS A 188 -13.23 -12.97 12.03
CA HIS A 188 -12.29 -12.02 11.46
C HIS A 188 -11.36 -12.65 10.42
N THR A 189 -11.94 -13.42 9.49
CA THR A 189 -11.21 -13.96 8.34
C THR A 189 -10.95 -12.85 7.33
N VAL A 190 -11.94 -11.96 7.11
CA VAL A 190 -11.82 -10.77 6.29
C VAL A 190 -11.31 -9.61 7.16
N LEU A 191 -10.13 -9.10 6.84
CA LEU A 191 -9.44 -8.11 7.67
C LEU A 191 -9.64 -6.68 7.18
N MET A 192 -9.69 -6.48 5.87
CA MET A 192 -9.78 -5.17 5.21
C MET A 192 -10.54 -5.33 3.89
N MET A 193 -10.97 -4.19 3.34
CA MET A 193 -11.53 -4.10 2.00
C MET A 193 -10.78 -3.07 1.17
N GLN A 194 -10.47 -3.41 -0.08
CA GLN A 194 -10.21 -2.41 -1.11
C GLN A 194 -11.53 -1.97 -1.71
N VAL A 195 -11.71 -0.67 -1.91
CA VAL A 195 -12.90 -0.13 -2.55
C VAL A 195 -12.52 0.46 -3.89
N GLU A 196 -13.09 -0.10 -4.96
CA GLU A 196 -12.68 0.13 -6.34
C GLU A 196 -11.23 -0.33 -6.61
N ASN A 197 -10.75 -0.17 -7.83
CA ASN A 197 -9.36 -0.46 -8.16
C ASN A 197 -8.83 0.50 -9.21
N GLU A 198 -7.69 1.15 -8.89
CA GLU A 198 -6.95 2.03 -9.80
C GLU A 198 -7.87 2.98 -10.58
N VAL A 199 -8.70 3.70 -9.83
CA VAL A 199 -9.68 4.64 -10.38
C VAL A 199 -9.01 5.80 -11.09
N GLY A 200 -9.67 6.33 -12.10
CA GLY A 200 -9.20 7.50 -12.85
C GLY A 200 -9.57 7.45 -14.32
N VAL A 201 -9.40 8.57 -15.01
CA VAL A 201 -9.69 8.70 -16.43
C VAL A 201 -8.47 8.32 -17.27
N LEU A 202 -8.63 7.36 -18.18
CA LEU A 202 -7.67 7.05 -19.24
C LEU A 202 -8.12 7.68 -20.56
N ARG A 203 -7.15 8.01 -21.44
CA ARG A 203 -7.35 8.59 -22.79
C ARG A 203 -7.80 10.05 -22.81
N ASP A 204 -8.05 10.66 -21.66
CA ASP A 204 -8.17 12.11 -21.46
C ASP A 204 -7.78 12.46 -20.03
N SER A 205 -7.52 13.72 -19.75
CA SER A 205 -7.15 14.20 -18.41
C SER A 205 -8.35 14.32 -17.47
N ARG A 206 -9.59 14.44 -18.02
CA ARG A 206 -10.83 14.48 -17.24
C ARG A 206 -12.05 14.05 -18.05
N ASP A 207 -13.18 13.85 -17.40
CA ASP A 207 -14.48 13.72 -18.04
C ASP A 207 -14.87 15.02 -18.76
N ARG A 208 -15.24 14.94 -20.04
CA ARG A 208 -15.71 16.04 -20.90
C ARG A 208 -17.23 15.98 -21.15
N SER A 209 -17.99 15.21 -20.37
CA SER A 209 -19.45 15.21 -20.43
C SER A 209 -20.00 16.60 -20.04
N GLU A 210 -21.24 16.89 -20.44
CA GLU A 210 -21.87 18.19 -20.14
C GLU A 210 -21.94 18.46 -18.62
N PRO A 211 -22.37 17.51 -17.75
CA PRO A 211 -22.34 17.72 -16.29
C PRO A 211 -20.94 18.00 -15.77
N ALA A 212 -19.92 17.24 -16.26
CA ALA A 212 -18.54 17.44 -15.86
C ALA A 212 -18.00 18.80 -16.30
N ASN A 213 -18.27 19.23 -17.54
CA ASN A 213 -17.85 20.54 -18.02
C ASN A 213 -18.51 21.68 -17.23
N LYS A 214 -19.79 21.55 -16.88
CA LYS A 214 -20.50 22.53 -16.04
C LYS A 214 -19.87 22.61 -14.64
N ALA A 215 -19.56 21.48 -14.01
CA ALA A 215 -18.92 21.45 -12.70
C ALA A 215 -17.47 21.98 -12.74
N PHE A 216 -16.72 21.69 -13.82
CA PHE A 216 -15.36 22.19 -14.02
C PHE A 216 -15.31 23.72 -14.21
N ALA A 217 -16.30 24.29 -14.89
CA ALA A 217 -16.44 25.74 -15.04
C ALA A 217 -16.94 26.46 -13.77
N GLY A 218 -17.45 25.69 -12.81
CA GLY A 218 -17.91 26.21 -11.52
C GLY A 218 -16.77 26.45 -10.53
N PRO A 219 -17.11 26.99 -9.33
CA PRO A 219 -16.11 27.20 -8.29
C PRO A 219 -15.62 25.89 -7.68
N VAL A 220 -14.37 25.89 -7.23
CA VAL A 220 -13.82 24.81 -6.38
C VAL A 220 -14.67 24.70 -5.10
N PRO A 221 -15.09 23.50 -4.68
CA PRO A 221 -15.86 23.31 -3.47
C PRO A 221 -15.20 23.88 -2.23
N LYS A 222 -16.00 24.55 -1.39
CA LYS A 222 -15.51 25.19 -0.18
C LYS A 222 -14.83 24.19 0.77
N GLU A 223 -15.35 22.99 0.88
CA GLU A 223 -14.80 21.94 1.74
C GLU A 223 -13.36 21.57 1.34
N LEU A 224 -13.07 21.50 0.04
CA LEU A 224 -11.71 21.28 -0.45
C LEU A 224 -10.82 22.47 -0.08
N MET A 225 -11.28 23.69 -0.33
CA MET A 225 -10.50 24.89 -0.05
C MET A 225 -10.22 25.08 1.45
N ASP A 226 -11.20 24.80 2.31
CA ASP A 226 -11.02 24.84 3.77
C ASP A 226 -9.96 23.81 4.23
N TYR A 227 -10.00 22.59 3.67
CA TYR A 227 -8.99 21.57 3.96
C TYR A 227 -7.60 22.02 3.53
N LEU A 228 -7.45 22.48 2.29
CA LEU A 228 -6.15 22.92 1.76
C LEU A 228 -5.56 24.09 2.56
N GLN A 229 -6.39 25.08 2.95
CA GLN A 229 -5.95 26.19 3.78
C GLN A 229 -5.48 25.72 5.16
N LYS A 230 -6.25 24.85 5.81
CA LYS A 230 -5.90 24.29 7.12
C LYS A 230 -4.60 23.50 7.10
N HIS A 231 -4.31 22.81 6.01
CA HIS A 231 -3.16 21.91 5.88
C HIS A 231 -2.04 22.46 4.99
N ARG A 232 -2.08 23.77 4.67
CA ARG A 232 -1.22 24.42 3.67
C ARG A 232 0.26 24.05 3.78
N ASP A 233 0.80 23.97 4.99
CA ASP A 233 2.23 23.73 5.22
C ASP A 233 2.64 22.25 5.12
N THR A 234 1.66 21.36 5.14
CA THR A 234 1.87 19.89 5.09
C THR A 234 1.35 19.24 3.80
N LEU A 235 0.83 20.04 2.85
CA LEU A 235 0.37 19.54 1.55
C LEU A 235 1.50 18.86 0.76
N ALA A 236 1.13 18.01 -0.20
CA ALA A 236 2.06 17.51 -1.21
C ALA A 236 2.81 18.68 -1.85
N PRO A 237 4.14 18.60 -1.99
CA PRO A 237 4.92 19.69 -2.55
C PRO A 237 4.38 20.18 -3.89
N GLU A 238 4.01 19.26 -4.77
CA GLU A 238 3.49 19.54 -6.11
C GLU A 238 2.13 20.26 -6.06
N LEU A 239 1.23 19.85 -5.18
CA LEU A 239 -0.06 20.51 -4.99
C LEU A 239 0.14 21.90 -4.40
N ARG A 240 1.02 22.04 -3.41
CA ARG A 240 1.34 23.32 -2.80
C ARG A 240 1.97 24.30 -3.81
N GLU A 241 2.85 23.79 -4.67
CA GLU A 241 3.51 24.57 -5.72
C GLU A 241 2.50 25.15 -6.72
N VAL A 242 1.64 24.29 -7.31
CA VAL A 242 0.64 24.76 -8.31
C VAL A 242 -0.36 25.73 -7.70
N TRP A 243 -0.81 25.49 -6.47
CA TRP A 243 -1.70 26.43 -5.77
C TRP A 243 -0.98 27.73 -5.39
N GLY A 244 0.29 27.65 -4.98
CA GLY A 244 1.12 28.82 -4.65
C GLY A 244 1.43 29.70 -5.85
N THR A 245 1.72 29.11 -7.01
CA THR A 245 1.93 29.81 -8.29
C THR A 245 0.70 30.64 -8.68
N ASN A 246 -0.49 30.21 -8.26
CA ASN A 246 -1.75 30.93 -8.46
C ASN A 246 -2.14 31.82 -7.24
N GLY A 247 -1.18 32.17 -6.37
CA GLY A 247 -1.34 33.11 -5.26
C GLY A 247 -2.13 32.57 -4.07
N PHE A 248 -2.22 31.24 -3.91
CA PHE A 248 -2.99 30.58 -2.85
C PHE A 248 -4.43 31.09 -2.76
N LYS A 249 -5.09 31.26 -3.90
CA LYS A 249 -6.47 31.76 -3.96
C LYS A 249 -7.39 30.93 -3.09
N ALA A 250 -8.22 31.59 -2.30
CA ALA A 250 -9.17 30.94 -1.38
C ALA A 250 -10.46 30.49 -2.07
N SER A 251 -10.73 30.97 -3.29
CA SER A 251 -11.91 30.64 -4.09
C SER A 251 -11.64 30.98 -5.56
N GLY A 252 -12.45 30.43 -6.44
CA GLY A 252 -12.36 30.63 -7.88
C GLY A 252 -12.73 29.34 -8.62
N THR A 253 -12.67 29.37 -9.94
CA THR A 253 -12.76 28.15 -10.76
C THR A 253 -11.52 27.29 -10.59
N TRP A 254 -11.58 26.04 -11.05
CA TRP A 254 -10.46 25.09 -10.95
C TRP A 254 -9.19 25.62 -11.61
N GLU A 255 -9.32 26.26 -12.79
CA GLU A 255 -8.16 26.85 -13.49
C GLU A 255 -7.63 28.13 -12.82
N GLU A 256 -8.52 28.95 -12.24
CA GLU A 256 -8.09 30.15 -11.50
C GLU A 256 -7.34 29.81 -10.20
N VAL A 257 -7.71 28.70 -9.56
CA VAL A 257 -7.11 28.28 -8.27
C VAL A 257 -5.86 27.45 -8.47
N PHE A 258 -5.85 26.51 -9.43
CA PHE A 258 -4.79 25.52 -9.56
C PHE A 258 -3.96 25.63 -10.85
N GLY A 259 -4.32 26.54 -11.75
CA GLY A 259 -3.65 26.70 -13.04
C GLY A 259 -4.32 25.89 -14.15
N PRO A 260 -3.74 25.87 -15.34
CA PRO A 260 -4.41 25.40 -16.54
C PRO A 260 -4.71 23.90 -16.52
N GLY A 261 -5.88 23.53 -17.07
CA GLY A 261 -6.17 22.17 -17.50
C GLY A 261 -5.50 21.82 -18.83
N LYS A 262 -5.78 20.62 -19.35
CA LYS A 262 -5.27 20.17 -20.66
C LYS A 262 -5.81 21.06 -21.79
N PRO A 263 -4.93 21.67 -22.61
CA PRO A 263 -5.37 22.45 -23.75
C PRO A 263 -6.18 21.61 -24.77
N ASN A 264 -7.26 22.20 -25.32
CA ASN A 264 -8.08 21.51 -26.33
C ASN A 264 -7.32 21.19 -27.63
N SER A 265 -6.20 21.89 -27.89
CA SER A 265 -5.32 21.62 -29.04
C SER A 265 -4.47 20.36 -28.85
N VAL A 266 -4.32 19.86 -27.63
CA VAL A 266 -3.49 18.69 -27.33
C VAL A 266 -4.32 17.41 -27.43
N ASP A 267 -3.89 16.48 -28.27
CA ASP A 267 -4.43 15.12 -28.30
C ASP A 267 -3.67 14.25 -27.30
N MET A 268 -4.43 13.39 -26.58
CA MET A 268 -3.80 12.43 -25.70
C MET A 268 -3.05 11.39 -26.53
N PRO A 269 -1.78 11.14 -26.19
CA PRO A 269 -1.07 10.02 -26.78
C PRO A 269 -1.80 8.72 -26.41
N ILE A 270 -1.88 7.80 -27.37
CA ILE A 270 -2.29 6.43 -27.09
C ILE A 270 -1.25 5.86 -26.11
N GLN A 271 -1.67 5.03 -25.18
CA GLN A 271 -0.95 4.47 -24.01
C GLN A 271 0.55 4.09 -24.19
N THR A 272 1.05 4.03 -25.41
CA THR A 272 2.44 3.64 -25.73
C THR A 272 3.34 4.80 -26.16
N ASN A 273 2.78 6.00 -26.39
CA ASN A 273 3.56 7.13 -26.89
C ASN A 273 3.20 8.38 -26.08
N SER A 274 3.75 8.48 -24.88
CA SER A 274 3.86 9.79 -24.22
C SER A 274 4.55 10.75 -25.20
N PRO A 275 4.20 12.06 -25.22
CA PRO A 275 4.97 13.03 -25.96
C PRO A 275 6.44 12.79 -25.67
N PRO A 276 7.34 12.90 -26.66
CA PRO A 276 8.76 12.71 -26.43
C PRO A 276 9.19 13.76 -25.40
N LEU A 277 9.41 13.29 -24.17
CA LEU A 277 10.00 14.09 -23.13
C LEU A 277 11.50 14.19 -23.43
N ASP A 278 12.10 15.34 -23.19
CA ASP A 278 13.55 15.39 -23.15
C ASP A 278 14.08 14.46 -22.04
N GLN A 279 15.37 14.18 -22.02
CA GLN A 279 15.91 13.21 -21.06
C GLN A 279 15.72 13.62 -19.60
N GLU A 280 15.72 14.92 -19.31
CA GLU A 280 15.51 15.43 -17.97
C GLU A 280 14.02 15.34 -17.60
N GLU A 281 13.12 15.69 -18.49
CA GLU A 281 11.70 15.56 -18.29
C GLU A 281 11.25 14.09 -18.19
N TYR A 282 11.89 13.16 -18.90
CA TYR A 282 11.69 11.73 -18.73
C TYR A 282 12.03 11.27 -17.30
N LYS A 283 13.13 11.78 -16.73
CA LYS A 283 13.56 11.41 -15.39
C LYS A 283 12.73 12.03 -14.28
N THR A 284 12.25 13.26 -14.43
CA THR A 284 11.66 14.07 -13.38
C THR A 284 10.18 14.39 -13.60
N GLY A 285 9.71 14.36 -14.85
CA GLY A 285 8.34 14.79 -15.22
C GLY A 285 7.23 13.99 -14.54
N TRP A 286 7.47 12.72 -14.23
CA TRP A 286 6.53 11.89 -13.50
C TRP A 286 6.33 12.32 -12.03
N ARG A 287 7.15 13.25 -11.52
CA ARG A 287 7.00 13.88 -10.19
C ARG A 287 6.24 15.20 -10.25
N LYS A 288 5.83 15.65 -11.44
CA LYS A 288 5.11 16.91 -11.61
C LYS A 288 3.61 16.69 -11.66
N LEU A 289 2.86 17.66 -11.20
CA LEU A 289 1.42 17.72 -11.36
C LEU A 289 1.10 18.46 -12.69
N HIS A 290 1.01 17.67 -13.76
CA HIS A 290 0.66 18.19 -15.08
C HIS A 290 -0.85 18.46 -15.18
N TRP A 291 -1.24 19.51 -15.92
CA TRP A 291 -2.64 19.93 -16.06
C TRP A 291 -3.42 19.94 -14.73
N PRO A 292 -2.92 20.71 -13.76
CA PRO A 292 -3.35 20.56 -12.37
C PRO A 292 -4.84 20.74 -12.16
N ALA A 293 -5.50 21.66 -12.88
CA ALA A 293 -6.94 21.83 -12.74
C ALA A 293 -7.72 20.56 -13.09
N ASP A 294 -7.35 19.86 -14.17
CA ASP A 294 -8.02 18.63 -14.61
C ASP A 294 -7.77 17.47 -13.60
N GLU A 295 -6.51 17.27 -13.18
CA GLU A 295 -6.13 16.21 -12.25
C GLU A 295 -6.77 16.37 -10.88
N ILE A 296 -6.69 17.58 -10.30
CA ILE A 296 -7.28 17.89 -8.99
C ILE A 296 -8.81 17.80 -9.03
N PHE A 297 -9.42 18.27 -10.12
CA PHE A 297 -10.86 18.14 -10.33
C PHE A 297 -11.31 16.68 -10.34
N MET A 298 -10.62 15.83 -11.11
CA MET A 298 -10.98 14.40 -11.16
C MET A 298 -10.69 13.70 -9.84
N ALA A 299 -9.58 14.01 -9.16
CA ALA A 299 -9.27 13.46 -7.84
C ALA A 299 -10.38 13.76 -6.82
N TRP A 300 -10.91 14.99 -6.82
CA TRP A 300 -12.05 15.36 -5.98
C TRP A 300 -13.30 14.56 -6.33
N GLN A 301 -13.63 14.44 -7.62
CA GLN A 301 -14.85 13.74 -8.04
C GLN A 301 -14.80 12.24 -7.71
N TYR A 302 -13.67 11.58 -7.98
CA TYR A 302 -13.48 10.18 -7.60
C TYR A 302 -13.51 9.99 -6.08
N ALA A 303 -12.83 10.85 -5.33
CA ALA A 303 -12.82 10.79 -3.88
C ALA A 303 -14.24 10.88 -3.30
N ARG A 304 -15.07 11.84 -3.75
CA ARG A 304 -16.45 12.01 -3.30
C ARG A 304 -17.36 10.81 -3.62
N TYR A 305 -17.18 10.21 -4.81
CA TYR A 305 -17.92 9.01 -5.19
C TYR A 305 -17.54 7.83 -4.30
N VAL A 306 -16.25 7.57 -4.16
CA VAL A 306 -15.75 6.44 -3.38
C VAL A 306 -16.05 6.61 -1.89
N ASP A 307 -15.99 7.83 -1.35
CA ASP A 307 -16.38 8.13 0.04
C ASP A 307 -17.83 7.68 0.34
N LYS A 308 -18.75 7.88 -0.63
CA LYS A 308 -20.13 7.41 -0.48
C LYS A 308 -20.20 5.89 -0.41
N VAL A 309 -19.49 5.19 -1.28
CA VAL A 309 -19.45 3.71 -1.29
C VAL A 309 -18.88 3.19 0.03
N VAL A 310 -17.75 3.74 0.47
CA VAL A 310 -17.10 3.38 1.74
C VAL A 310 -17.99 3.64 2.94
N THR A 311 -18.61 4.81 2.99
CA THR A 311 -19.49 5.21 4.10
C THR A 311 -20.66 4.21 4.25
N GLU A 312 -21.30 3.84 3.14
CA GLU A 312 -22.39 2.85 3.18
C GLU A 312 -21.90 1.46 3.63
N GLY A 313 -20.69 1.06 3.23
CA GLY A 313 -20.09 -0.19 3.71
C GLY A 313 -19.78 -0.16 5.20
N LYS A 314 -19.16 0.93 5.69
CA LYS A 314 -18.77 1.10 7.10
C LYS A 314 -19.96 1.15 8.05
N VAL A 315 -21.12 1.64 7.60
CA VAL A 315 -22.36 1.58 8.38
C VAL A 315 -22.73 0.13 8.76
N GLU A 316 -22.46 -0.82 7.88
CA GLU A 316 -22.73 -2.23 8.14
C GLU A 316 -21.58 -2.92 8.89
N TYR A 317 -20.34 -2.79 8.40
CA TYR A 317 -19.17 -3.41 9.02
C TYR A 317 -17.95 -2.50 8.93
N ASN A 318 -17.57 -1.92 10.05
CA ASN A 318 -16.50 -0.90 10.13
C ASN A 318 -15.11 -1.55 10.30
N ILE A 319 -14.67 -2.32 9.30
CA ILE A 319 -13.27 -2.76 9.17
C ILE A 319 -12.46 -1.75 8.33
N PRO A 320 -11.12 -1.78 8.36
CA PRO A 320 -10.31 -0.87 7.57
C PRO A 320 -10.57 -0.97 6.07
N MET A 321 -10.67 0.18 5.41
CA MET A 321 -10.91 0.26 3.97
C MET A 321 -9.87 1.14 3.29
N TYR A 322 -9.40 0.71 2.12
CA TYR A 322 -8.40 1.44 1.36
C TYR A 322 -8.77 1.58 -0.12
N VAL A 323 -8.11 2.51 -0.77
CA VAL A 323 -8.09 2.68 -2.22
C VAL A 323 -6.66 2.58 -2.73
N ASN A 324 -6.47 2.04 -3.92
CA ASN A 324 -5.15 1.90 -4.54
C ASN A 324 -4.97 2.80 -5.77
N ALA A 325 -3.73 3.03 -6.15
CA ALA A 325 -3.36 3.91 -7.24
C ALA A 325 -2.42 3.24 -8.24
N TRP A 326 -2.79 3.24 -9.52
CA TRP A 326 -1.86 3.09 -10.62
C TRP A 326 -1.00 4.36 -10.71
N LEU A 327 0.27 4.23 -10.38
CA LEU A 327 1.16 5.37 -10.22
C LEU A 327 1.56 5.99 -11.57
N GLN A 328 1.73 7.30 -11.56
CA GLN A 328 2.45 8.03 -12.59
C GLN A 328 3.88 7.49 -12.71
N GLN A 329 4.38 7.36 -13.94
CA GLN A 329 5.69 6.76 -14.24
C GLN A 329 6.43 7.61 -15.28
N PRO A 330 7.75 7.44 -15.46
CA PRO A 330 8.53 8.22 -16.42
C PRO A 330 7.95 8.24 -17.84
N ASN A 331 7.46 7.11 -18.34
CA ASN A 331 6.85 6.98 -19.67
C ASN A 331 5.33 7.22 -19.71
N MET A 332 4.71 7.49 -18.56
CA MET A 332 3.29 7.80 -18.38
C MET A 332 3.16 8.97 -17.41
N ALA A 333 3.67 10.14 -17.80
CA ALA A 333 3.79 11.31 -16.94
C ALA A 333 2.55 12.24 -16.98
N TRP A 334 1.70 12.12 -18.00
CA TRP A 334 0.58 13.03 -18.23
C TRP A 334 -0.76 12.43 -17.79
N PRO A 335 -1.65 13.21 -17.11
CA PRO A 335 -2.99 12.73 -16.76
C PRO A 335 -3.73 12.16 -17.98
N GLY A 336 -4.25 10.92 -17.84
CA GLY A 336 -4.89 10.18 -18.93
C GLY A 336 -3.96 9.21 -19.67
N THR A 337 -2.64 9.29 -19.51
CA THR A 337 -1.69 8.22 -19.83
C THR A 337 -1.59 7.19 -18.69
N TYR A 338 -1.83 7.64 -17.49
CA TYR A 338 -2.21 6.88 -16.31
C TYR A 338 -3.63 7.30 -15.89
N PRO A 339 -4.34 6.57 -15.02
CA PRO A 339 -5.68 6.94 -14.56
C PRO A 339 -5.69 8.29 -13.83
N SER A 340 -6.14 9.35 -14.51
CA SER A 340 -6.19 10.72 -13.99
C SER A 340 -7.21 10.84 -12.87
N GLY A 341 -6.80 11.40 -11.74
CA GLY A 341 -7.66 11.61 -10.58
C GLY A 341 -7.68 10.46 -9.57
N GLY A 342 -6.88 9.41 -9.75
CA GLY A 342 -6.66 8.38 -8.73
C GLY A 342 -5.95 8.92 -7.48
N PRO A 343 -5.80 8.12 -6.40
CA PRO A 343 -5.16 8.53 -5.15
C PRO A 343 -3.63 8.58 -5.27
N LEU A 344 -3.15 9.41 -6.19
CA LEU A 344 -1.73 9.62 -6.48
C LEU A 344 -1.07 10.51 -5.42
N PRO A 345 0.24 10.37 -5.15
CA PRO A 345 0.93 11.09 -4.11
C PRO A 345 0.73 12.61 -4.15
N GLN A 346 0.73 13.20 -5.35
CA GLN A 346 0.57 14.64 -5.56
C GLN A 346 -0.86 15.15 -5.30
N VAL A 347 -1.87 14.30 -5.28
CA VAL A 347 -3.27 14.65 -5.01
C VAL A 347 -3.88 13.89 -3.80
N ASN A 348 -3.04 13.21 -3.00
CA ASN A 348 -3.50 12.53 -1.78
C ASN A 348 -4.21 13.45 -0.80
N ASP A 349 -3.81 14.72 -0.72
CA ASP A 349 -4.48 15.71 0.15
C ASP A 349 -5.90 16.04 -0.36
N VAL A 350 -6.13 15.99 -1.68
CA VAL A 350 -7.47 16.12 -2.28
C VAL A 350 -8.33 14.91 -1.94
N TRP A 351 -7.75 13.71 -1.99
CA TRP A 351 -8.43 12.48 -1.58
C TRP A 351 -8.77 12.50 -0.09
N ARG A 352 -7.86 12.96 0.78
CA ARG A 352 -8.12 13.11 2.23
C ARG A 352 -9.26 14.10 2.52
N ALA A 353 -9.34 15.19 1.73
CA ALA A 353 -10.44 16.13 1.84
C ALA A 353 -11.77 15.56 1.34
N GLY A 354 -11.75 14.84 0.20
CA GLY A 354 -12.94 14.36 -0.50
C GLY A 354 -13.49 13.04 0.01
N ALA A 355 -12.62 12.19 0.60
CA ALA A 355 -12.96 10.84 1.08
C ALA A 355 -12.47 10.58 2.51
N PRO A 356 -12.99 11.31 3.51
CA PRO A 356 -12.55 11.17 4.89
C PRO A 356 -12.87 9.80 5.51
N ALA A 357 -13.79 9.03 4.92
CA ALA A 357 -14.11 7.69 5.39
C ALA A 357 -13.06 6.62 4.99
N ILE A 358 -12.16 6.91 4.03
CA ILE A 358 -11.06 6.03 3.64
C ILE A 358 -9.97 6.06 4.72
N ASP A 359 -9.52 4.88 5.15
CA ASP A 359 -8.48 4.75 6.17
C ASP A 359 -7.07 4.84 5.56
N ILE A 360 -6.85 4.24 4.37
CA ILE A 360 -5.54 4.12 3.75
C ILE A 360 -5.61 4.51 2.27
N LEU A 361 -4.66 5.35 1.83
CA LEU A 361 -4.34 5.56 0.42
C LEU A 361 -3.11 4.72 0.10
N ALA A 362 -3.21 3.79 -0.86
CA ALA A 362 -2.23 2.74 -1.09
C ALA A 362 -1.59 2.80 -2.49
N PRO A 363 -0.28 2.54 -2.64
CA PRO A 363 0.37 2.50 -3.95
C PRO A 363 0.37 1.10 -4.55
N ASP A 364 0.13 0.99 -5.87
CA ASP A 364 0.52 -0.17 -6.65
C ASP A 364 1.94 0.06 -7.15
N LEU A 365 2.90 -0.56 -6.45
CA LEU A 365 4.29 -0.13 -6.46
C LEU A 365 5.19 -1.07 -7.26
N TYR A 366 5.36 -0.77 -8.54
CA TYR A 366 6.26 -1.48 -9.46
C TYR A 366 7.51 -0.70 -9.84
N LEU A 367 7.67 0.52 -9.31
CA LEU A 367 8.74 1.44 -9.67
C LEU A 367 10.05 1.10 -8.97
N GLU A 368 11.18 1.38 -9.64
CA GLU A 368 12.52 1.26 -9.06
C GLU A 368 12.75 2.24 -7.88
N TYR A 369 11.97 3.33 -7.82
CA TYR A 369 12.02 4.37 -6.80
C TYR A 369 11.20 3.99 -5.55
N PHE A 370 11.37 2.76 -5.06
CA PHE A 370 10.56 2.20 -3.98
C PHE A 370 10.51 3.09 -2.73
N ASP A 371 11.67 3.53 -2.24
CA ASP A 371 11.76 4.36 -1.02
C ASP A 371 11.06 5.69 -1.21
N GLU A 372 11.26 6.35 -2.36
CA GLU A 372 10.62 7.64 -2.65
C GLU A 372 9.09 7.54 -2.67
N VAL A 373 8.55 6.48 -3.26
CA VAL A 373 7.10 6.26 -3.28
C VAL A 373 6.58 5.99 -1.87
N CYS A 374 7.28 5.16 -1.09
CA CYS A 374 6.91 4.91 0.30
C CYS A 374 6.94 6.19 1.16
N ASP A 375 7.99 7.01 1.01
CA ASP A 375 8.10 8.31 1.70
C ASP A 375 6.94 9.25 1.34
N ARG A 376 6.50 9.28 0.08
CA ARG A 376 5.38 10.09 -0.38
C ARG A 376 4.02 9.60 0.13
N PHE A 377 3.82 8.27 0.19
CA PHE A 377 2.56 7.69 0.68
C PHE A 377 2.43 7.73 2.20
N THR A 378 3.53 7.69 2.95
CA THR A 378 3.49 7.77 4.42
C THR A 378 3.38 9.18 4.98
N ARG A 379 3.37 10.21 4.11
CA ARG A 379 3.15 11.60 4.52
C ARG A 379 1.89 11.76 5.36
N ASN A 380 1.95 12.72 6.29
CA ASN A 380 0.85 13.09 7.18
C ASN A 380 0.27 11.89 7.97
N GLY A 381 1.09 10.85 8.19
CA GLY A 381 0.71 9.66 8.97
C GLY A 381 -0.26 8.72 8.25
N ASN A 382 -0.33 8.76 6.91
CA ASN A 382 -1.03 7.74 6.15
C ASN A 382 -0.37 6.38 6.37
N PRO A 383 -1.13 5.33 6.76
CA PRO A 383 -0.59 3.98 6.93
C PRO A 383 -0.04 3.46 5.60
N LEU A 384 1.08 2.72 5.64
CA LEU A 384 1.57 2.06 4.44
C LEU A 384 0.99 0.65 4.33
N PHE A 385 0.27 0.40 3.27
CA PHE A 385 -0.11 -0.92 2.78
C PHE A 385 0.22 -0.96 1.28
N ILE A 386 0.90 -2.00 0.82
CA ILE A 386 1.29 -2.15 -0.59
C ILE A 386 0.46 -3.31 -1.16
N PRO A 387 -0.73 -3.02 -1.74
CA PRO A 387 -1.66 -4.06 -2.17
C PRO A 387 -1.24 -4.74 -3.46
N GLU A 388 -0.48 -4.05 -4.33
CA GLU A 388 -0.05 -4.59 -5.61
C GLU A 388 1.40 -4.21 -5.92
N THR A 389 2.25 -5.22 -6.20
CA THR A 389 3.69 -5.01 -6.45
C THR A 389 4.37 -6.25 -7.07
N GLY A 390 5.69 -6.21 -7.21
CA GLY A 390 6.55 -7.34 -7.58
C GLY A 390 7.06 -8.15 -6.38
N THR A 391 7.84 -9.21 -6.64
CA THR A 391 8.30 -10.20 -5.66
C THR A 391 9.68 -9.88 -5.05
N ASN A 392 10.18 -8.64 -5.09
CA ASN A 392 11.51 -8.29 -4.60
C ASN A 392 11.64 -8.45 -3.07
N PRO A 393 12.51 -9.37 -2.55
CA PRO A 393 12.70 -9.60 -1.11
C PRO A 393 13.22 -8.38 -0.35
N ALA A 394 14.04 -7.54 -0.98
CA ALA A 394 14.58 -6.34 -0.33
C ALA A 394 13.47 -5.30 -0.08
N ASN A 395 12.51 -5.18 -1.00
CA ASN A 395 11.34 -4.34 -0.81
C ASN A 395 10.46 -4.84 0.35
N VAL A 396 10.30 -6.16 0.51
CA VAL A 396 9.59 -6.76 1.66
C VAL A 396 10.22 -6.31 2.97
N LEU A 397 11.53 -6.51 3.12
CA LEU A 397 12.26 -6.15 4.35
C LEU A 397 12.21 -4.64 4.61
N THR A 398 12.33 -3.83 3.55
CA THR A 398 12.25 -2.37 3.64
C THR A 398 10.85 -1.90 4.06
N ALA A 399 9.80 -2.47 3.47
CA ALA A 399 8.41 -2.13 3.80
C ALA A 399 8.11 -2.36 5.29
N PHE A 400 8.45 -3.52 5.83
CA PHE A 400 8.17 -3.85 7.22
C PHE A 400 9.14 -3.20 8.21
N GLY A 401 10.44 -3.14 7.90
CA GLY A 401 11.46 -2.68 8.84
C GLY A 401 11.64 -1.18 8.88
N ARG A 402 11.55 -0.49 7.73
CA ARG A 402 11.75 0.95 7.66
C ARG A 402 10.44 1.73 7.70
N TYR A 403 9.44 1.28 6.96
CA TYR A 403 8.19 2.02 6.78
C TYR A 403 7.05 1.54 7.68
N GLY A 404 7.25 0.48 8.44
CA GLY A 404 6.21 -0.08 9.31
C GLY A 404 4.95 -0.47 8.54
N ALA A 405 5.10 -1.04 7.34
CA ALA A 405 3.98 -1.41 6.49
C ALA A 405 3.05 -2.42 7.18
N ILE A 406 1.76 -2.29 6.92
CA ILE A 406 0.74 -3.26 7.35
C ILE A 406 0.89 -4.57 6.58
N GLY A 407 1.20 -4.48 5.27
CA GLY A 407 1.37 -5.63 4.41
C GLY A 407 2.05 -5.31 3.09
N TYR A 408 2.45 -6.38 2.40
CA TYR A 408 3.13 -6.36 1.11
C TYR A 408 2.58 -7.47 0.24
N SER A 409 2.06 -7.16 -0.98
CA SER A 409 1.25 -8.08 -1.79
C SER A 409 1.74 -8.16 -3.25
N PRO A 410 2.61 -9.11 -3.59
CA PRO A 410 2.92 -9.33 -4.99
C PRO A 410 1.69 -9.76 -5.80
N PHE A 411 1.53 -9.16 -6.99
CA PHE A 411 0.39 -9.41 -7.89
C PHE A 411 0.50 -10.74 -8.62
N ALA A 412 -0.66 -11.34 -8.92
CA ALA A 412 -0.80 -12.64 -9.58
C ALA A 412 0.05 -13.72 -8.90
N ILE A 413 0.04 -13.69 -7.56
CA ILE A 413 0.89 -14.49 -6.69
C ILE A 413 0.78 -15.99 -6.97
N GLU A 414 -0.42 -16.47 -7.35
CA GLU A 414 -0.67 -17.86 -7.67
C GLU A 414 0.16 -18.40 -8.85
N ARG A 415 0.75 -17.51 -9.66
CA ARG A 415 1.54 -17.90 -10.83
C ARG A 415 3.00 -18.20 -10.51
N GLY A 416 3.53 -17.54 -9.46
CA GLY A 416 4.97 -17.56 -9.14
C GLY A 416 5.30 -18.06 -7.75
N VAL A 417 4.32 -18.23 -6.85
CA VAL A 417 4.59 -18.68 -5.49
C VAL A 417 4.95 -20.16 -5.46
N SER A 418 6.08 -20.47 -4.82
CA SER A 418 6.51 -21.84 -4.50
C SER A 418 7.25 -21.84 -3.15
N PRO A 419 7.34 -22.99 -2.46
CA PRO A 419 8.06 -23.08 -1.18
C PRO A 419 9.54 -22.68 -1.26
N ASP A 420 10.15 -22.83 -2.43
CA ASP A 420 11.57 -22.58 -2.69
C ASP A 420 11.83 -21.19 -3.30
N SER A 421 10.78 -20.35 -3.49
CA SER A 421 10.96 -19.01 -4.01
C SER A 421 11.62 -18.09 -2.99
N ASP A 422 12.35 -17.07 -3.49
CA ASP A 422 12.94 -16.03 -2.65
C ASP A 422 11.88 -15.30 -1.81
N LEU A 423 10.67 -15.11 -2.36
CA LEU A 423 9.55 -14.54 -1.63
C LEU A 423 9.14 -15.43 -0.45
N ALA A 424 9.02 -16.75 -0.66
CA ALA A 424 8.67 -17.67 0.43
C ALA A 424 9.75 -17.70 1.52
N ALA A 425 11.01 -17.57 1.14
CA ALA A 425 12.14 -17.51 2.09
C ALA A 425 12.08 -16.23 2.94
N VAL A 426 11.87 -15.06 2.32
CA VAL A 426 11.78 -13.80 3.05
C VAL A 426 10.49 -13.70 3.90
N TYR A 427 9.37 -14.25 3.43
CA TYR A 427 8.13 -14.31 4.24
C TYR A 427 8.31 -15.21 5.46
N ARG A 428 8.98 -16.35 5.31
CA ARG A 428 9.34 -17.21 6.45
C ARG A 428 10.20 -16.47 7.48
N LEU A 429 11.17 -15.69 7.02
CA LEU A 429 12.04 -14.89 7.88
C LEU A 429 11.23 -13.80 8.61
N VAL A 430 10.41 -13.02 7.89
CA VAL A 430 9.58 -11.98 8.48
C VAL A 430 8.53 -12.57 9.44
N ALA A 431 7.93 -13.71 9.10
CA ALA A 431 6.98 -14.40 9.98
C ALA A 431 7.61 -14.79 11.33
N GLN A 432 8.85 -15.28 11.34
CA GLN A 432 9.58 -15.57 12.57
C GLN A 432 9.86 -14.32 13.40
N MET A 433 10.23 -13.22 12.75
CA MET A 433 10.53 -11.94 13.40
C MET A 433 9.27 -11.09 13.70
N ALA A 434 8.08 -11.52 13.28
CA ALA A 434 6.86 -10.71 13.35
C ALA A 434 6.55 -10.14 14.74
N PRO A 435 6.69 -10.89 15.86
CA PRO A 435 6.47 -10.32 17.19
C PRO A 435 7.45 -9.18 17.52
N MET A 436 8.73 -9.33 17.13
CA MET A 436 9.76 -8.31 17.32
C MET A 436 9.50 -7.09 16.43
N ILE A 437 9.21 -7.32 15.15
CA ILE A 437 8.87 -6.25 14.21
C ILE A 437 7.67 -5.48 14.74
N ALA A 438 6.58 -6.14 15.10
CA ALA A 438 5.37 -5.51 15.63
C ALA A 438 5.63 -4.71 16.92
N ALA A 439 6.48 -5.20 17.81
CA ALA A 439 6.84 -4.48 19.04
C ALA A 439 7.65 -3.20 18.79
N HIS A 440 8.40 -3.14 17.70
CA HIS A 440 9.32 -2.05 17.38
C HIS A 440 8.87 -1.14 16.23
N GLN A 441 7.91 -1.55 15.38
CA GLN A 441 7.39 -0.72 14.29
C GLN A 441 7.03 0.71 14.77
N GLY A 442 7.40 1.69 13.97
CA GLY A 442 7.15 3.10 14.27
C GLY A 442 8.02 3.72 15.36
N LYS A 443 9.02 2.99 15.86
CA LYS A 443 10.00 3.44 16.85
C LYS A 443 11.39 3.57 16.22
N ASP A 444 12.27 4.36 16.83
CA ASP A 444 13.66 4.52 16.40
C ASP A 444 14.54 3.27 16.64
N SER A 445 13.97 2.24 17.25
CA SER A 445 14.64 0.97 17.56
C SER A 445 14.56 -0.08 16.44
N ILE A 446 13.92 0.23 15.32
CA ILE A 446 13.86 -0.64 14.14
C ILE A 446 14.15 0.15 12.87
N THR A 447 14.86 -0.49 11.95
CA THR A 447 15.03 0.02 10.57
C THR A 447 15.27 -1.14 9.61
N ALA A 448 15.28 -0.83 8.31
CA ALA A 448 15.79 -1.73 7.28
C ALA A 448 16.81 -1.01 6.41
N VAL A 449 17.79 -1.78 5.95
CA VAL A 449 18.84 -1.29 5.05
C VAL A 449 18.91 -2.20 3.83
N ARG A 450 19.11 -1.58 2.66
CA ARG A 450 19.42 -2.29 1.43
C ARG A 450 20.63 -1.67 0.74
N LEU A 451 21.43 -2.48 0.09
CA LEU A 451 22.57 -2.12 -0.75
C LEU A 451 22.60 -2.99 -1.99
N ASN A 452 22.81 -2.36 -3.13
CA ASN A 452 23.16 -3.07 -4.35
C ASN A 452 24.65 -3.38 -4.37
N ARG A 453 25.02 -4.33 -5.20
CA ARG A 453 26.43 -4.61 -5.46
C ARG A 453 27.12 -3.38 -6.03
N GLY A 454 28.15 -2.89 -5.36
CA GLY A 454 28.92 -1.70 -5.78
C GLY A 454 28.45 -0.38 -5.13
N ASP A 455 27.35 -0.41 -4.37
CA ASP A 455 26.96 0.75 -3.56
C ASP A 455 28.02 1.04 -2.48
N ALA A 456 28.19 2.32 -2.16
CA ALA A 456 29.01 2.73 -1.02
C ALA A 456 28.43 2.19 0.30
N PRO A 457 29.27 1.87 1.30
CA PRO A 457 28.79 1.48 2.61
C PRO A 457 27.80 2.48 3.20
N LYS A 458 26.78 2.00 3.88
CA LYS A 458 25.81 2.82 4.61
C LYS A 458 26.11 2.82 6.09
N ARG A 459 25.91 3.97 6.71
CA ARG A 459 26.01 4.17 8.15
C ARG A 459 24.65 4.51 8.73
N VAL A 460 24.21 3.76 9.75
CA VAL A 460 22.86 3.86 10.31
C VAL A 460 22.94 3.94 11.83
N ALA A 461 22.31 4.96 12.41
CA ALA A 461 22.12 5.04 13.86
C ALA A 461 21.03 4.07 14.31
N LEU A 462 21.31 3.22 15.30
CA LEU A 462 20.33 2.30 15.88
C LEU A 462 20.64 2.10 17.37
N GLY A 463 19.74 2.55 18.23
CA GLY A 463 19.98 2.58 19.68
C GLY A 463 21.22 3.37 20.03
N ASN A 464 22.09 2.81 20.86
CA ASN A 464 23.33 3.46 21.33
C ASN A 464 24.52 3.38 20.36
N TYR A 465 24.28 2.86 19.14
CA TYR A 465 25.37 2.55 18.20
C TYR A 465 25.13 3.11 16.80
N MET A 466 26.22 3.34 16.10
CA MET A 466 26.24 3.47 14.64
C MET A 466 26.64 2.12 14.05
N LEU A 467 25.87 1.62 13.11
CA LEU A 467 26.13 0.40 12.37
C LEU A 467 26.70 0.77 10.99
N ASP A 468 27.88 0.27 10.68
CA ASP A 468 28.54 0.45 9.38
C ASP A 468 28.27 -0.80 8.52
N LEU A 469 27.43 -0.67 7.50
CA LEU A 469 26.99 -1.79 6.66
C LEU A 469 27.65 -1.72 5.28
N SER A 470 28.30 -2.81 4.88
CA SER A 470 28.87 -2.99 3.55
C SER A 470 28.38 -4.28 2.90
N TYR A 471 28.28 -4.27 1.57
CA TYR A 471 27.85 -5.43 0.79
C TYR A 471 28.90 -6.55 0.81
N THR A 472 28.46 -7.81 1.06
CA THR A 472 29.37 -8.98 1.14
C THR A 472 29.33 -9.88 -0.08
N GLY A 473 28.70 -9.49 -1.18
CA GLY A 473 28.50 -10.38 -2.32
C GLY A 473 29.71 -11.28 -2.62
N ARG A 474 29.65 -12.56 -2.25
CA ARG A 474 30.56 -13.58 -2.74
C ARG A 474 30.18 -13.92 -4.19
N GLY A 475 30.49 -13.01 -5.11
CA GLY A 475 30.67 -13.35 -6.49
C GLY A 475 32.16 -13.19 -6.78
N ARG A 476 32.89 -14.25 -7.11
CA ARG A 476 34.10 -14.05 -7.89
C ARG A 476 33.70 -13.13 -9.03
N VAL A 477 34.29 -11.92 -9.06
CA VAL A 477 34.23 -11.08 -10.24
C VAL A 477 34.83 -11.95 -11.35
N PRO A 478 34.10 -12.37 -12.38
CA PRO A 478 34.76 -12.72 -13.63
C PRO A 478 35.38 -11.40 -14.06
N ILE A 479 36.70 -11.35 -14.16
CA ILE A 479 37.39 -10.31 -14.92
C ILE A 479 36.85 -10.54 -16.34
N ALA A 480 35.83 -9.73 -16.70
CA ALA A 480 35.35 -9.73 -18.08
C ALA A 480 36.54 -9.28 -18.94
N PRO A 481 36.93 -10.05 -19.98
CA PRO A 481 37.85 -9.55 -20.96
C PRO A 481 37.25 -8.29 -21.59
N GLU A 482 38.09 -7.29 -21.81
CA GLU A 482 37.66 -6.04 -22.48
C GLU A 482 36.80 -6.36 -23.71
N PRO A 483 35.65 -5.69 -23.88
CA PRO A 483 34.78 -5.93 -25.03
C PRO A 483 35.52 -5.48 -26.31
N LYS A 484 35.80 -6.42 -27.18
CA LYS A 484 36.20 -6.10 -28.54
C LYS A 484 35.06 -5.32 -29.21
N PRO A 485 35.35 -4.25 -29.96
CA PRO A 485 34.31 -3.48 -30.62
C PRO A 485 33.58 -4.37 -31.65
N GLN A 486 32.29 -4.57 -31.42
CA GLN A 486 31.39 -5.20 -32.39
C GLN A 486 30.78 -4.11 -33.28
N PRO A 487 30.63 -4.41 -34.61
CA PRO A 487 29.94 -3.48 -35.51
C PRO A 487 28.46 -3.34 -35.10
N ALA A 488 27.94 -2.13 -35.29
CA ALA A 488 26.56 -1.77 -34.96
C ALA A 488 25.56 -2.71 -35.64
N GLN A 489 24.85 -3.50 -34.85
CA GLN A 489 23.68 -4.23 -35.32
C GLN A 489 22.42 -3.37 -35.14
N ALA A 490 21.55 -3.43 -36.14
CA ALA A 490 20.29 -2.72 -36.17
C ALA A 490 19.43 -3.02 -34.91
N ALA A 491 18.76 -1.99 -34.43
CA ALA A 491 17.89 -2.06 -33.27
C ALA A 491 16.80 -3.14 -33.45
N PRO A 492 16.60 -4.01 -32.46
CA PRO A 492 15.48 -4.93 -32.48
C PRO A 492 14.15 -4.19 -32.30
N PRO A 493 13.04 -4.72 -32.88
CA PRO A 493 11.74 -4.08 -32.75
C PRO A 493 11.30 -3.95 -31.31
N ALA A 494 10.61 -2.85 -30.99
CA ALA A 494 10.11 -2.50 -29.69
C ALA A 494 9.32 -3.67 -29.07
N VAL A 495 9.85 -4.20 -27.96
CA VAL A 495 9.16 -5.18 -27.11
C VAL A 495 8.05 -4.42 -26.39
N GLN A 496 6.81 -4.87 -26.55
CA GLN A 496 5.68 -4.44 -25.73
C GLN A 496 6.05 -4.61 -24.25
N PRO A 497 5.61 -3.76 -23.32
CA PRO A 497 5.75 -3.99 -21.91
C PRO A 497 4.85 -5.16 -21.50
N GLY A 498 5.31 -6.34 -21.78
CA GLY A 498 4.81 -7.60 -21.30
C GLY A 498 5.49 -7.86 -19.96
N ARG A 499 4.71 -7.85 -18.90
CA ARG A 499 4.86 -8.63 -17.69
C ARG A 499 6.21 -9.32 -17.54
N GLY A 500 7.00 -8.83 -16.56
CA GLY A 500 8.25 -9.35 -16.05
C GLY A 500 8.76 -10.69 -16.57
N GLY A 501 9.65 -10.63 -17.54
CA GLY A 501 10.66 -11.66 -17.74
C GLY A 501 11.70 -11.50 -16.64
N ALA A 502 11.98 -12.59 -15.91
CA ALA A 502 13.01 -12.65 -14.91
C ALA A 502 14.41 -12.45 -15.53
N GLY A 503 14.79 -11.18 -15.70
CA GLY A 503 16.18 -10.80 -15.69
C GLY A 503 16.67 -11.00 -14.26
N GLN A 504 17.81 -11.67 -14.06
CA GLN A 504 18.41 -11.76 -12.73
C GLN A 504 18.58 -10.34 -12.19
N ALA A 505 17.74 -9.98 -11.20
CA ALA A 505 17.89 -8.74 -10.47
C ALA A 505 19.34 -8.65 -9.94
N PRO A 506 19.97 -7.48 -9.92
CA PRO A 506 21.27 -7.32 -9.29
C PRO A 506 21.16 -7.88 -7.87
N MET A 507 22.15 -8.69 -7.45
CA MET A 507 22.16 -9.29 -6.12
C MET A 507 22.17 -8.18 -5.08
N GLU A 508 21.03 -7.99 -4.46
CA GLU A 508 20.75 -6.95 -3.49
C GLU A 508 20.88 -7.52 -2.08
N ALA A 509 21.62 -6.83 -1.22
CA ALA A 509 21.64 -7.12 0.20
C ALA A 509 20.52 -6.36 0.89
N ALA A 510 19.75 -6.99 1.76
CA ALA A 510 18.73 -6.34 2.55
C ALA A 510 18.60 -6.98 3.94
N ALA A 511 18.32 -6.17 4.96
CA ALA A 511 18.11 -6.65 6.31
C ALA A 511 17.19 -5.72 7.12
N ILE A 512 16.39 -6.32 8.01
CA ILE A 512 15.75 -5.64 9.14
C ILE A 512 16.73 -5.69 10.31
N LEU A 513 16.90 -4.56 10.98
CA LEU A 513 17.76 -4.36 12.13
C LEU A 513 16.92 -3.84 13.29
N ILE A 514 16.98 -4.52 14.44
CA ILE A 514 16.19 -4.18 15.64
C ILE A 514 17.14 -4.07 16.83
N ALA A 515 17.15 -2.92 17.52
CA ALA A 515 17.76 -2.76 18.83
C ALA A 515 16.73 -3.18 19.90
N ALA A 516 16.91 -4.38 20.44
CA ALA A 516 16.02 -4.94 21.46
C ALA A 516 16.35 -4.46 22.87
N GLY A 517 17.56 -3.98 23.07
CA GLY A 517 18.07 -3.42 24.32
C GLY A 517 19.21 -2.43 24.06
N PRO A 518 19.80 -1.85 25.11
CA PRO A 518 20.90 -0.90 24.99
C PRO A 518 22.09 -1.42 24.17
N ASP A 519 22.42 -2.71 24.34
CA ASP A 519 23.56 -3.39 23.74
C ASP A 519 23.14 -4.68 23.00
N GLU A 520 21.84 -4.89 22.75
CA GLU A 520 21.25 -6.10 22.22
C GLU A 520 20.52 -5.86 20.90
N PHE A 521 20.79 -6.69 19.89
CA PHE A 521 20.23 -6.54 18.55
C PHE A 521 19.73 -7.88 17.98
N TYR A 522 18.65 -7.79 17.20
CA TYR A 522 18.21 -8.83 16.28
C TYR A 522 18.30 -8.34 14.84
N MET A 523 18.85 -9.15 13.96
CA MET A 523 19.07 -8.81 12.55
C MET A 523 18.59 -9.94 11.66
N GLY A 524 17.70 -9.63 10.72
CA GLY A 524 17.18 -10.64 9.79
C GLY A 524 17.27 -10.18 8.35
N GLY A 525 17.80 -11.07 7.48
CA GLY A 525 17.99 -10.76 6.06
C GLY A 525 19.29 -11.34 5.52
N GLY A 526 20.11 -10.54 4.84
CA GLY A 526 21.43 -10.99 4.44
C GLY A 526 22.19 -10.14 3.45
N GLY A 527 23.46 -10.55 3.22
CA GLY A 527 24.35 -9.91 2.27
C GLY A 527 25.20 -8.79 2.85
N PHE A 528 25.29 -8.65 4.18
CA PHE A 528 26.03 -7.58 4.84
C PHE A 528 27.24 -8.05 5.65
N ARG A 529 28.27 -7.21 5.65
CA ARG A 529 29.24 -7.08 6.74
C ARG A 529 28.83 -5.87 7.57
N ILE A 530 28.82 -6.03 8.89
CA ILE A 530 28.31 -5.04 9.82
C ILE A 530 29.35 -4.82 10.92
N GLY A 531 29.84 -3.57 11.04
CA GLY A 531 30.64 -3.08 12.14
C GLY A 531 29.80 -2.23 13.08
N PHE A 532 30.23 -2.11 14.33
CA PHE A 532 29.57 -1.30 15.35
C PHE A 532 30.54 -0.22 15.85
N THR A 533 30.02 1.00 16.01
CA THR A 533 30.72 2.13 16.62
C THR A 533 29.82 2.75 17.68
N ALA A 534 30.38 3.14 18.80
CA ALA A 534 29.61 3.79 19.87
C ALA A 534 29.07 5.15 19.42
N ASN A 535 27.77 5.40 19.70
CA ASN A 535 27.08 6.66 19.38
C ASN A 535 26.66 7.44 20.63
N THR A 536 27.12 7.03 21.80
CA THR A 536 26.83 7.65 23.10
C THR A 536 28.13 7.81 23.89
N PRO A 537 28.21 8.73 24.88
CA PRO A 537 29.38 8.88 25.73
C PRO A 537 29.78 7.58 26.46
N GLY A 538 31.07 7.40 26.73
CA GLY A 538 31.65 6.24 27.41
C GLY A 538 32.79 5.62 26.59
N PRO A 539 33.22 4.37 26.90
CA PRO A 539 34.29 3.69 26.17
C PRO A 539 34.02 3.66 24.67
N ALA A 540 35.02 3.95 23.86
CA ALA A 540 34.87 4.14 22.41
C ALA A 540 34.93 2.82 21.63
N THR A 541 35.68 1.83 22.12
CA THR A 541 35.84 0.54 21.44
C THR A 541 34.62 -0.35 21.66
N VAL A 542 34.13 -0.98 20.60
CA VAL A 542 32.95 -1.88 20.64
C VAL A 542 33.41 -3.28 20.24
N GLY A 543 33.12 -4.26 21.09
CA GLY A 543 33.37 -5.68 20.82
C GLY A 543 32.06 -6.46 20.67
N LEU A 544 32.12 -7.57 19.92
CA LEU A 544 31.03 -8.52 19.78
C LEU A 544 31.10 -9.55 20.92
N GLY A 545 30.15 -9.47 21.88
CA GLY A 545 30.13 -10.33 23.07
C GLY A 545 29.43 -11.66 22.82
N ILE A 546 28.19 -11.62 22.31
CA ILE A 546 27.40 -12.80 21.93
C ILE A 546 26.98 -12.63 20.48
N VAL A 547 27.22 -13.62 19.65
CA VAL A 547 26.70 -13.70 18.29
C VAL A 547 26.12 -15.07 18.08
N GLN A 548 24.84 -15.14 17.91
CA GLN A 548 24.09 -16.39 17.73
C GLN A 548 23.30 -16.34 16.43
N GLU A 549 23.43 -17.37 15.62
CA GLU A 549 22.50 -17.66 14.54
C GLU A 549 21.39 -18.54 15.09
N GLY A 550 20.14 -18.20 14.78
CA GLY A 550 19.01 -18.93 15.35
C GLY A 550 17.69 -18.65 14.62
N LYS A 551 16.62 -19.01 15.29
CA LYS A 551 15.24 -18.83 14.81
C LYS A 551 14.29 -18.57 15.96
N PHE A 552 13.16 -17.93 15.67
CA PHE A 552 12.06 -17.85 16.62
C PHE A 552 11.13 -19.06 16.43
N VAL A 553 10.82 -19.75 17.53
CA VAL A 553 9.83 -20.82 17.61
C VAL A 553 8.84 -20.45 18.70
N ASP A 554 7.57 -20.33 18.37
CA ASP A 554 6.52 -19.89 19.29
C ASP A 554 6.88 -18.60 20.06
N GLY A 555 7.50 -17.64 19.35
CA GLY A 555 7.94 -16.36 19.88
C GLY A 555 9.19 -16.42 20.77
N LYS A 556 9.81 -17.58 20.94
CA LYS A 556 11.04 -17.76 21.73
C LYS A 556 12.25 -17.93 20.84
N TRP A 557 13.36 -17.27 21.20
CA TRP A 557 14.64 -17.43 20.52
C TRP A 557 15.22 -18.84 20.75
N VAL A 558 15.55 -19.52 19.67
CA VAL A 558 16.19 -20.84 19.70
C VAL A 558 17.52 -20.75 18.94
N VAL A 559 18.61 -20.94 19.66
CA VAL A 559 19.96 -20.89 19.10
C VAL A 559 20.20 -22.14 18.24
N VAL A 560 20.65 -21.92 17.00
CA VAL A 560 21.11 -22.95 16.08
C VAL A 560 22.62 -23.16 16.23
N ARG A 561 23.37 -22.03 16.29
CA ARG A 561 24.81 -22.06 16.54
C ARG A 561 25.31 -20.75 17.15
N GLN A 562 26.38 -20.85 17.95
CA GLN A 562 27.17 -19.73 18.44
C GLN A 562 28.27 -19.42 17.42
N LEU A 563 28.47 -18.14 17.09
CA LEU A 563 29.56 -17.68 16.23
C LEU A 563 30.67 -17.07 17.09
N GLY A 564 31.93 -17.26 16.68
CA GLY A 564 33.11 -16.72 17.37
C GLY A 564 34.34 -16.74 16.46
N GLY A 565 35.45 -16.15 16.90
CA GLY A 565 36.72 -16.14 16.17
C GLY A 565 36.58 -15.60 14.73
N ASP A 566 36.98 -16.39 13.76
CA ASP A 566 37.01 -16.01 12.34
C ASP A 566 35.60 -15.78 11.75
N ASP A 567 34.55 -16.39 12.31
CA ASP A 567 33.18 -16.17 11.85
C ASP A 567 32.65 -14.74 12.16
N ILE A 568 33.28 -14.05 13.11
CA ILE A 568 32.95 -12.68 13.54
C ILE A 568 34.13 -11.71 13.37
N GLY A 569 35.06 -12.02 12.44
CA GLY A 569 36.18 -11.14 12.11
C GLY A 569 37.03 -10.76 13.32
N GLN A 570 37.38 -11.74 14.16
CA GLN A 570 38.14 -11.57 15.43
C GLN A 570 37.42 -10.71 16.48
N GLY A 571 36.08 -10.62 16.40
CA GLY A 571 35.27 -9.85 17.34
C GLY A 571 34.90 -8.43 16.90
N GLU A 572 35.23 -8.04 15.67
CA GLU A 572 35.03 -6.67 15.16
C GLU A 572 33.95 -6.57 14.08
N ILE A 573 33.76 -7.61 13.26
CA ILE A 573 32.91 -7.55 12.08
C ILE A 573 31.97 -8.73 11.99
N LEU A 574 30.68 -8.45 11.98
CA LEU A 574 29.62 -9.43 11.81
C LEU A 574 29.34 -9.67 10.32
N THR A 575 29.11 -10.94 9.93
CA THR A 575 28.61 -11.28 8.60
C THR A 575 27.19 -11.80 8.70
N LEU A 576 26.22 -11.06 8.17
CA LEU A 576 24.82 -11.48 8.03
C LEU A 576 24.66 -12.20 6.68
N ARG A 577 24.49 -13.52 6.72
CA ARG A 577 24.30 -14.38 5.54
C ARG A 577 22.85 -14.30 5.04
N PRO A 578 22.57 -14.58 3.75
CA PRO A 578 21.21 -14.59 3.23
C PRO A 578 20.25 -15.48 4.03
N ASN A 579 19.03 -14.98 4.25
CA ASN A 579 17.94 -15.68 4.93
C ASN A 579 18.27 -16.16 6.36
N THR A 580 19.14 -15.44 7.07
CA THR A 580 19.49 -15.75 8.47
C THR A 580 18.94 -14.70 9.43
N ILE A 581 18.72 -15.14 10.67
CA ILE A 581 18.44 -14.26 11.80
C ILE A 581 19.60 -14.39 12.78
N LEU A 582 20.16 -13.25 13.19
CA LEU A 582 21.20 -13.16 14.19
C LEU A 582 20.69 -12.46 15.44
N HIS A 583 21.05 -12.99 16.60
CA HIS A 583 21.00 -12.32 17.89
C HIS A 583 22.43 -11.88 18.24
N VAL A 584 22.60 -10.60 18.55
CA VAL A 584 23.91 -9.98 18.78
C VAL A 584 23.87 -9.18 20.06
N VAL A 585 24.82 -9.44 20.97
CA VAL A 585 25.07 -8.61 22.14
C VAL A 585 26.47 -8.01 21.98
N VAL A 586 26.56 -6.70 22.05
CA VAL A 586 27.83 -5.97 21.98
C VAL A 586 28.24 -5.51 23.39
N TYR A 587 29.51 -5.15 23.57
CA TYR A 587 30.00 -4.54 24.80
C TYR A 587 31.02 -3.46 24.47
N ARG A 588 31.29 -2.57 25.41
CA ARG A 588 32.24 -1.47 25.22
C ARG A 588 33.41 -1.58 26.18
N TYR A 589 34.61 -1.23 25.70
CA TYR A 589 35.84 -1.23 26.48
C TYR A 589 36.81 -0.13 26.02
N GLU A 590 37.86 0.12 26.84
CA GLU A 590 38.92 1.08 26.56
C GLU A 590 40.14 0.37 26.00
#